data_7d600bbf2dbd69ed5707970dcb54b8fd
#
_entry.id   7d600bbf2dbd69ed5707970dcb54b8fd
#
_cell.length_a   1.000
_cell.length_b   1.000
_cell.length_c   1.000
_cell.angle_alpha   90.00
_cell.angle_beta   90.00
_cell.angle_gamma   90.00
#
_symmetry.space_group_name_H-M   'P 1'
#
loop_
_entity.id
_entity.type
_entity.pdbx_description
1 polymer ?
#
loop_
_entity_poly.entity_id
_entity_poly.type
_entity_poly.pdbx_seq_one_letter_code
_entity_poly.pdbx_strand_id
1 'polypeptide(L)'
;ARWPHVLSVEHTSGPGDLTLLVEVRDMAFLSRFLLRSLASVPGIVSSRAHLVTEVFAIGDDWKLQVLDATQRAVMTDRPVRYKYAPTDQRHHGKTFDAVDRQLILKLGEDGRSSIAELTVGTGLSESTVRRRLAELTSRNQIVFRCDVSLPLSGWPLVTWVWGYVDPTDRSTIRALVERVPGTRVCMRISGGRANTLLAIAAHSLRETPITEVQLAQEAPGLVVLNRSVVLRSMKRVGRLLDDEGKSAGVVPMDIWAEAPEIE
;
A
#
# COMPACT_ATOMS: atom_id res chain seq x y z
N ALA A 1 13.82 5.96 4.46
CA ALA A 1 12.51 6.58 4.25
C ALA A 1 12.49 7.63 3.14
N ARG A 2 13.63 8.30 2.82
CA ARG A 2 13.69 9.40 1.84
C ARG A 2 13.76 8.93 0.37
N TRP A 3 13.82 7.64 0.09
CA TRP A 3 13.87 7.12 -1.27
C TRP A 3 12.48 7.11 -1.92
N PRO A 4 12.32 7.63 -3.14
CA PRO A 4 11.02 7.74 -3.81
C PRO A 4 10.41 6.40 -4.20
N HIS A 5 11.23 5.36 -4.41
CA HIS A 5 10.77 4.00 -4.73
C HIS A 5 10.21 3.25 -3.52
N VAL A 6 10.53 3.70 -2.30
CA VAL A 6 10.06 3.07 -1.05
C VAL A 6 8.77 3.74 -0.65
N LEU A 7 7.64 3.04 -0.84
CA LEU A 7 6.30 3.54 -0.51
C LEU A 7 6.10 3.61 0.99
N SER A 8 6.48 2.53 1.68
CA SER A 8 6.27 2.42 3.13
C SER A 8 7.51 1.86 3.80
N VAL A 9 7.77 2.33 5.02
CA VAL A 9 8.83 1.87 5.90
C VAL A 9 8.23 1.67 7.27
N GLU A 10 8.28 0.45 7.77
CA GLU A 10 7.72 0.07 9.05
C GLU A 10 8.76 -0.66 9.89
N HIS A 11 8.92 -0.24 11.13
CA HIS A 11 9.64 -0.99 12.15
C HIS A 11 8.72 -2.08 12.66
N THR A 12 9.18 -3.32 12.61
CA THR A 12 8.38 -4.51 12.90
C THR A 12 9.04 -5.40 13.95
N SER A 13 8.22 -6.11 14.70
CA SER A 13 8.69 -7.23 15.53
C SER A 13 8.89 -8.49 14.66
N GLY A 14 9.48 -9.53 15.24
CA GLY A 14 9.60 -10.83 14.58
C GLY A 14 10.91 -11.01 13.81
N PRO A 15 10.94 -11.76 12.69
CA PRO A 15 12.19 -12.17 12.06
C PRO A 15 12.89 -11.08 11.23
N GLY A 16 12.25 -9.95 11.02
CA GLY A 16 12.81 -8.79 10.34
C GLY A 16 12.47 -7.52 11.10
N ASP A 17 13.48 -6.67 11.33
CA ASP A 17 13.30 -5.40 12.06
C ASP A 17 12.58 -4.34 11.22
N LEU A 18 12.69 -4.42 9.90
CA LEU A 18 12.08 -3.48 8.97
C LEU A 18 11.30 -4.22 7.89
N THR A 19 10.10 -3.72 7.62
CA THR A 19 9.30 -4.10 6.46
C THR A 19 9.21 -2.90 5.53
N LEU A 20 9.59 -3.11 4.26
CA LEU A 20 9.54 -2.10 3.21
C LEU A 20 8.54 -2.52 2.16
N LEU A 21 7.69 -1.60 1.73
CA LEU A 21 6.94 -1.74 0.49
C LEU A 21 7.64 -0.89 -0.56
N VAL A 22 8.07 -1.54 -1.64
CA VAL A 22 8.88 -0.91 -2.70
C VAL A 22 8.17 -1.07 -4.03
N GLU A 23 8.11 -0.01 -4.80
CA GLU A 23 7.59 -0.04 -6.16
C GLU A 23 8.66 0.40 -7.14
N VAL A 24 8.83 -0.38 -8.19
CA VAL A 24 9.91 -0.21 -9.16
C VAL A 24 9.40 -0.43 -10.58
N ARG A 25 10.07 0.21 -11.55
CA ARG A 25 9.67 0.16 -12.96
C ARG A 25 9.89 -1.19 -13.64
N ASP A 26 10.93 -1.94 -13.21
CA ASP A 26 11.33 -3.20 -13.84
C ASP A 26 12.21 -4.05 -12.92
N MET A 27 12.43 -5.31 -13.31
CA MET A 27 13.24 -6.27 -12.55
C MET A 27 14.72 -5.92 -12.53
N ALA A 28 15.24 -5.27 -13.58
CA ALA A 28 16.64 -4.85 -13.63
C ALA A 28 16.90 -3.73 -12.62
N PHE A 29 15.95 -2.80 -12.49
CA PHE A 29 15.96 -1.78 -11.46
C PHE A 29 15.89 -2.42 -10.06
N LEU A 30 14.95 -3.34 -9.82
CA LEU A 30 14.82 -4.04 -8.53
C LEU A 30 16.13 -4.72 -8.12
N SER A 31 16.76 -5.41 -9.05
CA SER A 31 18.05 -6.07 -8.80
C SER A 31 19.13 -5.08 -8.37
N ARG A 32 19.28 -3.96 -9.09
CA ARG A 32 20.25 -2.91 -8.70
C ARG A 32 19.91 -2.30 -7.35
N PHE A 33 18.63 -1.99 -7.12
CA PHE A 33 18.14 -1.44 -5.85
C PHE A 33 18.48 -2.34 -4.66
N LEU A 34 18.21 -3.64 -4.77
CA LEU A 34 18.48 -4.60 -3.67
C LEU A 34 19.98 -4.82 -3.46
N LEU A 35 20.73 -5.03 -4.54
CA LEU A 35 22.13 -5.45 -4.46
C LEU A 35 23.11 -4.30 -4.25
N ARG A 36 22.73 -3.08 -4.62
CA ARG A 36 23.60 -1.90 -4.48
C ARG A 36 23.05 -0.91 -3.48
N SER A 37 21.86 -0.33 -3.74
CA SER A 37 21.34 0.76 -2.91
C SER A 37 20.93 0.27 -1.52
N LEU A 38 20.16 -0.81 -1.42
CA LEU A 38 19.71 -1.30 -0.11
C LEU A 38 20.86 -1.98 0.65
N ALA A 39 21.67 -2.76 -0.02
CA ALA A 39 22.78 -3.48 0.61
C ALA A 39 23.89 -2.54 1.13
N SER A 40 24.02 -1.31 0.61
CA SER A 40 24.99 -0.33 1.09
C SER A 40 24.50 0.53 2.25
N VAL A 41 23.23 0.37 2.69
CA VAL A 41 22.73 1.09 3.86
C VAL A 41 23.41 0.55 5.13
N PRO A 42 24.13 1.40 5.88
CA PRO A 42 24.78 0.96 7.12
C PRO A 42 23.76 0.36 8.09
N GLY A 43 24.10 -0.80 8.68
CA GLY A 43 23.25 -1.51 9.64
C GLY A 43 22.28 -2.51 9.02
N ILE A 44 22.13 -2.57 7.70
CA ILE A 44 21.38 -3.66 7.06
C ILE A 44 22.30 -4.87 6.90
N VAL A 45 22.03 -5.93 7.66
CA VAL A 45 22.80 -7.17 7.64
C VAL A 45 22.28 -8.15 6.60
N SER A 46 20.96 -8.18 6.40
CA SER A 46 20.31 -9.04 5.41
C SER A 46 19.00 -8.45 4.91
N SER A 47 18.59 -8.84 3.73
CA SER A 47 17.29 -8.50 3.17
C SER A 47 16.65 -9.72 2.50
N ARG A 48 15.32 -9.75 2.53
CA ARG A 48 14.52 -10.76 1.82
C ARG A 48 13.44 -10.06 1.04
N ALA A 49 13.42 -10.27 -0.26
CA ALA A 49 12.41 -9.69 -1.14
C ALA A 49 11.30 -10.70 -1.44
N HIS A 50 10.06 -10.21 -1.41
CA HIS A 50 8.88 -10.92 -1.88
C HIS A 50 8.25 -10.11 -3.00
N LEU A 51 8.04 -10.73 -4.15
CA LEU A 51 7.43 -10.07 -5.31
C LEU A 51 5.91 -10.16 -5.18
N VAL A 52 5.22 -9.03 -5.22
CA VAL A 52 3.75 -9.01 -5.28
C VAL A 52 3.32 -9.38 -6.68
N THR A 53 2.58 -10.48 -6.83
CA THR A 53 2.11 -10.98 -8.12
C THR A 53 0.63 -10.70 -8.37
N GLU A 54 -0.15 -10.54 -7.29
CA GLU A 54 -1.58 -10.22 -7.36
C GLU A 54 -1.99 -9.46 -6.11
N VAL A 55 -2.91 -8.51 -6.25
CA VAL A 55 -3.45 -7.74 -5.13
C VAL A 55 -4.95 -7.97 -5.05
N PHE A 56 -5.43 -8.46 -3.91
CA PHE A 56 -6.84 -8.76 -3.65
C PHE A 56 -7.52 -7.65 -2.85
N ALA A 57 -6.79 -7.04 -1.91
CA ALA A 57 -7.24 -5.89 -1.15
C ALA A 57 -6.06 -4.99 -0.79
N ILE A 58 -6.29 -3.69 -0.79
CA ILE A 58 -5.40 -2.66 -0.25
C ILE A 58 -6.20 -1.72 0.65
N GLY A 59 -5.52 -0.93 1.45
CA GLY A 59 -6.16 -0.15 2.51
C GLY A 59 -7.14 0.94 2.06
N ASP A 60 -7.34 1.17 0.75
CA ASP A 60 -8.33 2.09 0.21
C ASP A 60 -9.76 1.52 0.25
N ASP A 61 -9.91 0.21 0.19
CA ASP A 61 -11.21 -0.48 0.32
C ASP A 61 -11.58 -0.76 1.79
N TRP A 62 -10.63 -0.60 2.71
CA TRP A 62 -10.84 -0.87 4.12
C TRP A 62 -11.69 0.22 4.77
N LYS A 63 -12.84 -0.20 5.31
CA LYS A 63 -13.74 0.71 6.01
C LYS A 63 -13.45 0.66 7.50
N LEU A 64 -13.13 1.82 8.06
CA LEU A 64 -13.15 2.01 9.52
C LEU A 64 -14.55 1.64 10.02
N GLN A 65 -14.66 0.58 10.82
CA GLN A 65 -15.96 0.12 11.35
C GLN A 65 -16.43 0.99 12.54
N VAL A 66 -16.15 2.28 12.49
CA VAL A 66 -16.55 3.26 13.51
C VAL A 66 -17.91 3.90 13.22
N LEU A 67 -18.43 3.72 12.00
CA LEU A 67 -19.74 4.26 11.61
C LEU A 67 -20.81 3.20 11.80
N ASP A 68 -21.93 3.57 12.41
CA ASP A 68 -23.13 2.73 12.48
C ASP A 68 -23.81 2.61 11.09
N ALA A 69 -24.85 1.79 11.01
CA ALA A 69 -25.56 1.53 9.75
C ALA A 69 -26.20 2.80 9.16
N THR A 70 -26.72 3.69 10.01
CA THR A 70 -27.37 4.94 9.61
C THR A 70 -26.36 5.93 9.08
N GLN A 71 -25.24 6.10 9.80
CA GLN A 71 -24.14 6.95 9.38
C GLN A 71 -23.52 6.47 8.06
N ARG A 72 -23.38 5.15 7.88
CA ARG A 72 -22.93 4.57 6.61
C ARG A 72 -23.90 4.82 5.47
N ALA A 73 -25.19 4.73 5.69
CA ALA A 73 -26.21 4.99 4.66
C ALA A 73 -26.12 6.43 4.14
N VAL A 74 -25.95 7.41 5.05
CA VAL A 74 -25.78 8.84 4.66
C VAL A 74 -24.50 9.05 3.85
N MET A 75 -23.41 8.30 4.14
CA MET A 75 -22.15 8.42 3.41
C MET A 75 -22.16 7.70 2.06
N THR A 76 -23.05 6.73 1.86
CA THR A 76 -23.10 5.90 0.64
C THR A 76 -23.79 6.60 -0.52
N ASP A 77 -24.46 7.71 -0.28
CA ASP A 77 -25.15 8.51 -1.32
C ASP A 77 -24.18 9.33 -2.22
N ARG A 78 -22.88 9.20 -2.00
CA ARG A 78 -21.85 9.74 -2.89
C ARG A 78 -21.04 8.59 -3.49
N PRO A 79 -21.34 8.15 -4.71
CA PRO A 79 -20.65 7.02 -5.32
C PRO A 79 -19.29 7.43 -5.86
N VAL A 80 -18.26 7.46 -5.01
CA VAL A 80 -16.88 7.36 -5.48
C VAL A 80 -16.37 5.98 -5.07
N ARG A 81 -16.85 4.94 -5.75
CA ARG A 81 -16.31 3.60 -5.62
C ARG A 81 -15.24 3.41 -6.68
N TYR A 82 -14.01 3.73 -6.33
CA TYR A 82 -12.87 3.16 -7.04
C TYR A 82 -12.79 1.67 -6.65
N LYS A 83 -13.39 0.81 -7.46
CA LYS A 83 -13.14 -0.63 -7.31
C LYS A 83 -11.71 -0.90 -7.75
N TYR A 84 -10.94 -1.50 -6.87
CA TYR A 84 -9.65 -2.05 -7.24
C TYR A 84 -9.89 -3.10 -8.32
N ALA A 85 -9.54 -2.80 -9.58
CA ALA A 85 -9.53 -3.82 -10.62
C ALA A 85 -8.33 -4.74 -10.37
N PRO A 86 -8.47 -6.07 -10.54
CA PRO A 86 -7.32 -6.98 -10.45
C PRO A 86 -6.15 -6.47 -11.29
N THR A 87 -4.94 -6.68 -10.82
CA THR A 87 -3.67 -6.18 -11.40
C THR A 87 -3.55 -6.45 -12.90
N ASP A 88 -4.19 -7.52 -13.38
CA ASP A 88 -4.18 -7.95 -14.76
C ASP A 88 -4.86 -6.96 -15.75
N GLN A 89 -5.75 -6.10 -15.26
CA GLN A 89 -6.45 -5.12 -16.10
C GLN A 89 -5.85 -3.70 -16.02
N ARG A 90 -4.90 -3.42 -15.13
CA ARG A 90 -4.39 -2.07 -14.87
C ARG A 90 -3.23 -1.66 -15.75
N HIS A 91 -2.44 -2.61 -16.21
CA HIS A 91 -1.17 -2.32 -16.87
C HIS A 91 -1.15 -2.60 -18.38
N HIS A 92 -2.29 -2.95 -18.97
CA HIS A 92 -2.32 -3.17 -20.40
C HIS A 92 -2.59 -1.87 -21.15
N GLY A 93 -1.51 -1.23 -21.61
CA GLY A 93 -1.57 -0.49 -22.85
C GLY A 93 -1.16 0.97 -22.92
N LYS A 94 -0.82 1.68 -21.85
CA LYS A 94 -0.25 3.01 -22.05
C LYS A 94 0.91 3.26 -21.08
N THR A 95 2.08 3.45 -21.64
CA THR A 95 3.22 4.04 -20.91
C THR A 95 2.89 5.49 -20.55
N PHE A 96 3.14 5.87 -19.31
CA PHE A 96 3.04 7.26 -18.88
C PHE A 96 4.01 8.13 -19.68
N ASP A 97 3.51 9.16 -20.32
CA ASP A 97 4.34 10.15 -20.99
C ASP A 97 4.89 11.18 -19.98
N ALA A 98 5.70 12.12 -20.45
CA ALA A 98 6.30 13.13 -19.59
C ALA A 98 5.25 14.01 -18.88
N VAL A 99 4.13 14.27 -19.53
CA VAL A 99 3.00 15.06 -18.97
C VAL A 99 2.32 14.28 -17.85
N ASP A 100 2.04 13.00 -18.08
CA ASP A 100 1.43 12.13 -17.08
C ASP A 100 2.32 12.04 -15.83
N ARG A 101 3.65 11.86 -16.02
CA ARG A 101 4.63 11.79 -14.92
C ARG A 101 4.64 13.07 -14.09
N GLN A 102 4.68 14.25 -14.74
CA GLN A 102 4.65 15.53 -14.04
C GLN A 102 3.40 15.68 -13.18
N LEU A 103 2.22 15.33 -13.71
CA LEU A 103 0.96 15.40 -12.99
C LEU A 103 0.94 14.41 -11.81
N ILE A 104 1.41 13.17 -12.00
CA ILE A 104 1.46 12.14 -10.96
C ILE A 104 2.38 12.58 -9.82
N LEU A 105 3.56 13.14 -10.13
CA LEU A 105 4.50 13.60 -9.11
C LEU A 105 3.92 14.78 -8.32
N LYS A 106 3.28 15.75 -8.98
CA LYS A 106 2.62 16.88 -8.30
C LYS A 106 1.45 16.43 -7.42
N LEU A 107 0.64 15.51 -7.88
CA LEU A 107 -0.42 14.90 -7.06
C LEU A 107 0.15 14.04 -5.92
N GLY A 108 1.32 13.45 -6.10
CA GLY A 108 2.05 12.75 -5.04
C GLY A 108 2.50 13.70 -3.91
N GLU A 109 2.83 14.96 -4.24
CA GLU A 109 3.12 16.00 -3.24
C GLU A 109 1.84 16.39 -2.49
N ASP A 110 0.78 16.75 -3.23
CA ASP A 110 -0.53 17.05 -2.67
C ASP A 110 -1.66 16.55 -3.58
N GLY A 111 -2.32 15.48 -3.17
CA GLY A 111 -3.48 14.92 -3.88
C GLY A 111 -4.73 15.80 -3.87
N ARG A 112 -4.73 16.94 -3.14
CA ARG A 112 -5.82 17.92 -3.12
C ARG A 112 -5.51 19.15 -3.96
N SER A 113 -4.39 19.17 -4.68
CA SER A 113 -4.04 20.28 -5.57
C SER A 113 -5.17 20.61 -6.53
N SER A 114 -5.53 21.88 -6.61
CA SER A 114 -6.49 22.39 -7.58
C SER A 114 -5.94 22.33 -9.01
N ILE A 115 -6.82 22.40 -9.98
CA ILE A 115 -6.42 22.48 -11.40
C ILE A 115 -5.49 23.67 -11.65
N ALA A 116 -5.75 24.81 -11.01
CA ALA A 116 -4.92 26.00 -11.14
C ALA A 116 -3.50 25.77 -10.59
N GLU A 117 -3.37 25.16 -9.41
CA GLU A 117 -2.07 24.81 -8.82
C GLU A 117 -1.31 23.80 -9.68
N LEU A 118 -1.99 22.80 -10.21
CA LEU A 118 -1.37 21.85 -11.14
C LEU A 118 -0.93 22.53 -12.45
N THR A 119 -1.70 23.46 -12.98
CA THR A 119 -1.35 24.26 -14.16
C THR A 119 -0.06 25.06 -13.92
N VAL A 120 0.00 25.76 -12.79
CA VAL A 120 1.19 26.53 -12.40
C VAL A 120 2.38 25.59 -12.15
N GLY A 121 2.18 24.50 -11.40
CA GLY A 121 3.24 23.59 -10.99
C GLY A 121 3.82 22.75 -12.14
N THR A 122 3.08 22.54 -13.23
CA THR A 122 3.53 21.76 -14.40
C THR A 122 3.82 22.59 -15.63
N GLY A 123 3.37 23.85 -15.68
CA GLY A 123 3.45 24.68 -16.88
C GLY A 123 2.50 24.26 -18.01
N LEU A 124 1.56 23.35 -17.75
CA LEU A 124 0.59 22.87 -18.73
C LEU A 124 -0.62 23.80 -18.80
N SER A 125 -1.35 23.76 -19.91
CA SER A 125 -2.64 24.48 -19.99
C SER A 125 -3.71 23.80 -19.11
N GLU A 126 -4.66 24.56 -18.60
CA GLU A 126 -5.76 24.04 -17.77
C GLU A 126 -6.56 22.94 -18.49
N SER A 127 -6.82 23.10 -19.78
CA SER A 127 -7.52 22.10 -20.60
C SER A 127 -6.72 20.79 -20.69
N THR A 128 -5.40 20.87 -20.81
CA THR A 128 -4.51 19.68 -20.80
C THR A 128 -4.55 18.97 -19.46
N VAL A 129 -4.42 19.73 -18.36
CA VAL A 129 -4.48 19.17 -17.00
C VAL A 129 -5.81 18.44 -16.78
N ARG A 130 -6.95 19.10 -17.07
CA ARG A 130 -8.29 18.49 -16.91
C ARG A 130 -8.45 17.20 -17.73
N ARG A 131 -8.06 17.24 -19.00
CA ARG A 131 -8.17 16.08 -19.90
C ARG A 131 -7.29 14.92 -19.40
N ARG A 132 -6.03 15.19 -19.04
CA ARG A 132 -5.12 14.13 -18.56
C ARG A 132 -5.57 13.52 -17.24
N LEU A 133 -6.02 14.33 -16.28
CA LEU A 133 -6.56 13.81 -15.02
C LEU A 133 -7.79 12.94 -15.27
N ALA A 134 -8.71 13.34 -16.14
CA ALA A 134 -9.86 12.53 -16.49
C ALA A 134 -9.46 11.19 -17.14
N GLU A 135 -8.45 11.19 -18.02
CA GLU A 135 -7.92 9.98 -18.63
C GLU A 135 -7.27 9.05 -17.59
N LEU A 136 -6.39 9.58 -16.73
CA LEU A 136 -5.69 8.81 -15.70
C LEU A 136 -6.66 8.19 -14.68
N THR A 137 -7.67 8.95 -14.24
CA THR A 137 -8.68 8.49 -13.28
C THR A 137 -9.63 7.47 -13.89
N SER A 138 -10.14 7.73 -15.12
CA SER A 138 -11.07 6.82 -15.78
C SER A 138 -10.47 5.44 -16.08
N ARG A 139 -9.16 5.39 -16.27
CA ARG A 139 -8.40 4.15 -16.49
C ARG A 139 -7.87 3.51 -15.20
N ASN A 140 -8.21 4.04 -14.03
CA ASN A 140 -7.67 3.62 -12.74
C ASN A 140 -6.13 3.61 -12.68
N GLN A 141 -5.47 4.48 -13.44
CA GLN A 141 -4.01 4.64 -13.44
C GLN A 141 -3.55 5.47 -12.23
N ILE A 142 -4.42 6.34 -11.71
CA ILE A 142 -4.27 7.01 -10.42
C ILE A 142 -5.53 6.81 -9.60
N VAL A 143 -5.34 6.66 -8.28
CA VAL A 143 -6.41 6.52 -7.30
C VAL A 143 -6.17 7.51 -6.18
N PHE A 144 -7.19 8.32 -5.89
CA PHE A 144 -7.16 9.21 -4.73
C PHE A 144 -7.68 8.45 -3.51
N ARG A 145 -6.93 8.50 -2.42
CA ARG A 145 -7.29 7.86 -1.16
C ARG A 145 -7.10 8.82 0.01
N CYS A 146 -7.83 8.61 1.08
CA CYS A 146 -7.64 9.30 2.33
C CYS A 146 -6.95 8.34 3.30
N ASP A 147 -5.77 8.71 3.80
CA ASP A 147 -5.11 8.01 4.90
C ASP A 147 -5.40 8.71 6.23
N VAL A 148 -5.68 7.91 7.23
CA VAL A 148 -5.83 8.38 8.61
C VAL A 148 -4.67 7.89 9.45
N SER A 149 -4.27 8.69 10.45
CA SER A 149 -3.31 8.23 11.44
C SER A 149 -3.87 7.02 12.19
N LEU A 150 -3.21 5.86 12.04
CA LEU A 150 -3.68 4.63 12.69
C LEU A 150 -3.71 4.74 14.22
N PRO A 151 -2.68 5.30 14.89
CA PRO A 151 -2.74 5.51 16.33
C PRO A 151 -3.97 6.29 16.80
N LEU A 152 -4.45 7.23 15.97
CA LEU A 152 -5.62 8.06 16.29
C LEU A 152 -6.94 7.52 15.76
N SER A 153 -6.91 6.46 14.94
CA SER A 153 -8.11 5.92 14.28
C SER A 153 -8.92 4.95 15.14
N GLY A 154 -8.42 4.61 16.33
CA GLY A 154 -8.95 3.49 17.12
C GLY A 154 -8.45 2.11 16.68
N TRP A 155 -7.67 2.01 15.61
CA TRP A 155 -7.04 0.80 15.09
C TRP A 155 -5.51 0.93 15.06
N PRO A 156 -4.87 1.14 16.23
CA PRO A 156 -3.45 1.51 16.29
C PRO A 156 -2.51 0.37 15.89
N LEU A 157 -2.97 -0.87 15.96
CA LEU A 157 -2.15 -2.05 15.74
C LEU A 157 -2.32 -2.56 14.32
N VAL A 158 -1.20 -2.91 13.68
CA VAL A 158 -1.18 -3.65 12.42
C VAL A 158 -0.25 -4.85 12.57
N THR A 159 -0.72 -6.01 12.13
CA THR A 159 0.08 -7.23 12.06
C THR A 159 0.21 -7.67 10.62
N TRP A 160 1.44 -7.82 10.15
CA TRP A 160 1.74 -8.53 8.92
C TRP A 160 1.70 -10.03 9.16
N VAL A 161 0.99 -10.76 8.30
CA VAL A 161 0.87 -12.21 8.35
C VAL A 161 1.35 -12.79 7.02
N TRP A 162 2.39 -13.57 7.06
CA TRP A 162 2.86 -14.37 5.93
C TRP A 162 2.25 -15.75 6.02
N GLY A 163 1.51 -16.14 5.00
CA GLY A 163 0.81 -17.41 4.95
C GLY A 163 0.98 -18.13 3.63
N TYR A 164 0.50 -19.35 3.63
CA TYR A 164 0.35 -20.17 2.44
C TYR A 164 -1.12 -20.51 2.26
N VAL A 165 -1.64 -20.30 1.06
CA VAL A 165 -2.95 -20.73 0.60
C VAL A 165 -2.75 -21.52 -0.69
N ASP A 166 -3.40 -22.65 -0.84
CA ASP A 166 -3.35 -23.40 -2.09
C ASP A 166 -3.65 -22.46 -3.27
N PRO A 167 -2.82 -22.43 -4.34
CA PRO A 167 -3.02 -21.53 -5.45
C PRO A 167 -4.38 -21.65 -6.14
N THR A 168 -5.04 -22.79 -6.01
CA THR A 168 -6.37 -23.06 -6.58
C THR A 168 -7.50 -22.64 -5.64
N ASP A 169 -7.24 -22.43 -4.36
CA ASP A 169 -8.24 -22.07 -3.34
C ASP A 169 -8.53 -20.57 -3.32
N ARG A 170 -9.38 -20.14 -4.26
CA ARG A 170 -9.87 -18.75 -4.29
C ARG A 170 -10.91 -18.45 -3.20
N SER A 171 -11.51 -19.50 -2.62
CA SER A 171 -12.51 -19.32 -1.56
C SER A 171 -11.89 -18.81 -0.26
N THR A 172 -10.73 -19.34 0.11
CA THR A 172 -9.95 -18.86 1.25
C THR A 172 -9.50 -17.40 1.07
N ILE A 173 -9.00 -17.03 -0.13
CA ILE A 173 -8.62 -15.63 -0.40
C ILE A 173 -9.82 -14.68 -0.26
N ARG A 174 -10.97 -15.07 -0.80
CA ARG A 174 -12.20 -14.28 -0.65
C ARG A 174 -12.61 -14.13 0.82
N ALA A 175 -12.58 -15.21 1.59
CA ALA A 175 -12.92 -15.18 3.01
C ALA A 175 -11.98 -14.27 3.80
N LEU A 176 -10.67 -14.27 3.52
CA LEU A 176 -9.69 -13.38 4.14
C LEU A 176 -10.03 -11.90 3.93
N VAL A 177 -10.53 -11.53 2.75
CA VAL A 177 -10.88 -10.14 2.42
C VAL A 177 -12.25 -9.75 2.96
N GLU A 178 -13.25 -10.63 2.85
CA GLU A 178 -14.66 -10.29 3.11
C GLU A 178 -15.09 -10.57 4.55
N ARG A 179 -14.51 -11.59 5.22
CA ARG A 179 -14.99 -12.10 6.51
C ARG A 179 -14.06 -11.86 7.68
N VAL A 180 -12.79 -11.50 7.43
CA VAL A 180 -11.85 -11.14 8.50
C VAL A 180 -11.81 -9.61 8.64
N PRO A 181 -12.48 -9.03 9.67
CA PRO A 181 -12.80 -7.59 9.72
C PRO A 181 -11.61 -6.65 9.69
N GLY A 182 -10.46 -7.07 10.24
CA GLY A 182 -9.24 -6.27 10.30
C GLY A 182 -8.41 -6.31 9.03
N THR A 183 -8.76 -7.10 8.01
CA THR A 183 -7.94 -7.26 6.82
C THR A 183 -7.92 -5.98 5.99
N ARG A 184 -6.76 -5.30 5.97
CA ARG A 184 -6.52 -4.09 5.20
C ARG A 184 -5.80 -4.35 3.89
N VAL A 185 -4.93 -5.35 3.89
CA VAL A 185 -4.13 -5.75 2.74
C VAL A 185 -4.24 -7.26 2.60
N CYS A 186 -4.44 -7.72 1.39
CA CYS A 186 -4.33 -9.12 1.00
C CYS A 186 -3.68 -9.18 -0.37
N MET A 187 -2.53 -9.83 -0.45
CA MET A 187 -1.70 -9.91 -1.65
C MET A 187 -1.19 -11.32 -1.86
N ARG A 188 -1.09 -11.72 -3.12
CA ARG A 188 -0.29 -12.88 -3.49
C ARG A 188 1.16 -12.46 -3.68
N ILE A 189 2.06 -13.24 -3.12
CA ILE A 189 3.50 -12.97 -3.17
C ILE A 189 4.27 -14.18 -3.67
N SER A 190 5.46 -13.93 -4.20
CA SER A 190 6.44 -14.95 -4.61
C SER A 190 7.81 -14.60 -4.01
N GLY A 191 8.68 -15.58 -3.83
CA GLY A 191 10.04 -15.39 -3.31
C GLY A 191 10.29 -16.04 -1.96
N GLY A 192 9.48 -17.04 -1.55
CA GLY A 192 9.66 -17.76 -0.30
C GLY A 192 8.67 -18.89 -0.11
N ARG A 193 8.53 -19.38 1.13
CA ARG A 193 7.54 -20.40 1.49
C ARG A 193 6.11 -19.85 1.55
N ALA A 194 5.97 -18.58 1.91
CA ALA A 194 4.70 -17.88 1.90
C ALA A 194 4.34 -17.48 0.47
N ASN A 195 3.07 -17.62 0.12
CA ASN A 195 2.51 -17.12 -1.13
C ASN A 195 1.36 -16.11 -0.92
N THR A 196 1.04 -15.82 0.32
CA THR A 196 -0.02 -14.88 0.71
C THR A 196 0.50 -13.97 1.80
N LEU A 197 0.28 -12.67 1.64
CA LEU A 197 0.64 -11.63 2.61
C LEU A 197 -0.60 -10.85 2.99
N LEU A 198 -0.82 -10.71 4.30
CA LEU A 198 -1.93 -9.95 4.86
C LEU A 198 -1.39 -8.84 5.76
N ALA A 199 -2.09 -7.69 5.79
CA ALA A 199 -1.98 -6.72 6.86
C ALA A 199 -3.32 -6.64 7.59
N ILE A 200 -3.33 -7.00 8.86
CA ILE A 200 -4.53 -7.06 9.69
C ILE A 200 -4.44 -5.97 10.77
N ALA A 201 -5.44 -5.10 10.82
CA ALA A 201 -5.56 -4.07 11.84
C ALA A 201 -6.34 -4.60 13.04
N ALA A 202 -6.01 -4.12 14.23
CA ALA A 202 -6.67 -4.45 15.49
C ALA A 202 -6.67 -3.24 16.43
N HIS A 203 -7.57 -3.26 17.43
CA HIS A 203 -7.63 -2.20 18.45
C HIS A 203 -6.55 -2.37 19.52
N SER A 204 -6.08 -3.59 19.74
CA SER A 204 -5.06 -3.88 20.74
C SER A 204 -4.40 -5.24 20.52
N LEU A 205 -3.25 -5.47 21.15
CA LEU A 205 -2.59 -6.79 21.15
C LEU A 205 -3.44 -7.89 21.78
N ARG A 206 -4.41 -7.54 22.65
CA ARG A 206 -5.32 -8.51 23.29
C ARG A 206 -6.28 -9.16 22.28
N GLU A 207 -6.50 -8.52 21.13
CA GLU A 207 -7.32 -9.06 20.04
C GLU A 207 -6.57 -10.04 19.13
N THR A 208 -5.25 -10.14 19.26
CA THR A 208 -4.45 -11.03 18.40
C THR A 208 -4.94 -12.49 18.49
N PRO A 209 -5.20 -13.08 19.67
CA PRO A 209 -5.74 -14.44 19.75
C PRO A 209 -7.13 -14.57 19.11
N ILE A 210 -7.97 -13.53 19.22
CA ILE A 210 -9.31 -13.50 18.61
C ILE A 210 -9.16 -13.49 17.09
N THR A 211 -8.27 -12.67 16.55
CA THR A 211 -7.98 -12.62 15.11
C THR A 211 -7.45 -13.97 14.59
N GLU A 212 -6.64 -14.67 15.38
CA GLU A 212 -6.16 -16.01 15.01
C GLU A 212 -7.28 -17.04 14.94
N VAL A 213 -8.22 -17.01 15.90
CA VAL A 213 -9.41 -17.85 15.87
C VAL A 213 -10.27 -17.53 14.65
N GLN A 214 -10.47 -16.25 14.36
CA GLN A 214 -11.24 -15.82 13.17
C GLN A 214 -10.56 -16.27 11.87
N LEU A 215 -9.24 -16.15 11.75
CA LEU A 215 -8.51 -16.66 10.59
C LEU A 215 -8.70 -18.17 10.41
N ALA A 216 -8.61 -18.94 11.51
CA ALA A 216 -8.80 -20.39 11.47
C ALA A 216 -10.24 -20.80 11.11
N GLN A 217 -11.24 -20.05 11.58
CA GLN A 217 -12.66 -20.33 11.31
C GLN A 217 -13.11 -19.90 9.92
N GLU A 218 -12.74 -18.67 9.52
CA GLU A 218 -13.23 -18.06 8.27
C GLU A 218 -12.40 -18.43 7.05
N ALA A 219 -11.11 -18.72 7.25
CA ALA A 219 -10.17 -19.04 6.19
C ALA A 219 -9.32 -20.28 6.53
N PRO A 220 -9.93 -21.46 6.72
CA PRO A 220 -9.23 -22.67 7.15
C PRO A 220 -8.16 -23.16 6.19
N GLY A 221 -8.19 -22.75 4.93
CA GLY A 221 -7.15 -23.02 3.93
C GLY A 221 -5.87 -22.16 4.09
N LEU A 222 -5.86 -21.18 5.02
CA LEU A 222 -4.68 -20.38 5.30
C LEU A 222 -3.78 -21.10 6.32
N VAL A 223 -2.56 -21.42 5.91
CA VAL A 223 -1.49 -21.86 6.82
C VAL A 223 -0.64 -20.64 7.17
N VAL A 224 -0.73 -20.16 8.41
CA VAL A 224 0.09 -19.04 8.88
C VAL A 224 1.53 -19.52 9.11
N LEU A 225 2.49 -18.92 8.40
CA LEU A 225 3.92 -19.27 8.48
C LEU A 225 4.70 -18.31 9.36
N ASN A 226 4.30 -17.03 9.39
CA ASN A 226 4.97 -16.00 10.16
C ASN A 226 4.06 -14.80 10.44
N ARG A 227 4.42 -14.05 11.49
CA ARG A 227 3.74 -12.79 11.88
C ARG A 227 4.75 -11.75 12.31
N SER A 228 4.43 -10.49 12.05
CA SER A 228 5.20 -9.34 12.54
C SER A 228 4.26 -8.21 12.91
N VAL A 229 4.35 -7.72 14.12
CA VAL A 229 3.59 -6.55 14.57
C VAL A 229 4.33 -5.30 14.14
N VAL A 230 3.62 -4.35 13.55
CA VAL A 230 4.15 -3.03 13.24
C VAL A 230 4.27 -2.25 14.55
N LEU A 231 5.49 -1.93 14.93
CA LEU A 231 5.81 -1.14 16.12
C LEU A 231 5.73 0.35 15.83
N ARG A 232 6.16 0.75 14.62
CA ARG A 232 6.12 2.13 14.16
C ARG A 232 6.10 2.18 12.63
N SER A 233 5.25 3.04 12.07
CA SER A 233 5.31 3.40 10.65
C SER A 233 6.08 4.71 10.50
N MET A 234 7.20 4.69 9.80
CA MET A 234 8.04 5.87 9.54
C MET A 234 7.67 6.54 8.21
N LYS A 235 7.16 5.76 7.27
CA LYS A 235 6.66 6.24 5.97
C LYS A 235 5.49 5.38 5.55
N ARG A 236 4.45 6.00 5.01
CA ARG A 236 3.30 5.30 4.41
C ARG A 236 2.86 5.99 3.13
N VAL A 237 2.91 5.25 2.01
CA VAL A 237 2.51 5.72 0.68
C VAL A 237 3.05 7.13 0.39
N GLY A 238 4.36 7.29 0.57
CA GLY A 238 5.06 8.55 0.34
C GLY A 238 4.99 9.58 1.46
N ARG A 239 4.12 9.45 2.46
CA ARG A 239 4.06 10.37 3.61
C ARG A 239 5.04 9.94 4.69
N LEU A 240 5.93 10.84 5.10
CA LEU A 240 6.75 10.68 6.29
C LEU A 240 5.86 10.90 7.51
N LEU A 241 6.01 10.07 8.53
CA LEU A 241 5.16 10.09 9.70
C LEU A 241 5.99 10.40 10.96
N ASP A 242 5.42 11.20 11.83
CA ASP A 242 5.95 11.42 13.20
C ASP A 242 5.58 10.24 14.14
N ASP A 243 5.91 10.38 15.40
CA ASP A 243 5.67 9.35 16.42
C ASP A 243 4.18 9.13 16.70
N GLU A 244 3.33 10.11 16.39
CA GLU A 244 1.88 10.01 16.51
C GLU A 244 1.21 9.49 15.21
N GLY A 245 2.01 9.17 14.19
CA GLY A 245 1.52 8.72 12.88
C GLY A 245 0.88 9.82 12.04
N LYS A 246 1.14 11.10 12.39
CA LYS A 246 0.71 12.25 11.60
C LYS A 246 1.74 12.53 10.49
N SER A 247 1.30 13.19 9.42
CA SER A 247 2.19 13.57 8.32
C SER A 247 3.18 14.65 8.77
N ALA A 248 4.48 14.33 8.73
CA ALA A 248 5.60 15.23 9.01
C ALA A 248 6.31 15.68 7.71
N GLY A 249 5.88 15.20 6.57
CA GLY A 249 6.45 15.54 5.27
C GLY A 249 6.02 14.57 4.19
N VAL A 250 6.47 14.83 2.96
CA VAL A 250 6.19 13.99 1.81
C VAL A 250 7.46 13.70 1.02
N VAL A 251 7.58 12.47 0.55
CA VAL A 251 8.50 12.05 -0.48
C VAL A 251 7.63 11.41 -1.55
N PRO A 252 7.28 12.15 -2.60
CA PRO A 252 6.44 11.63 -3.68
C PRO A 252 7.00 10.33 -4.22
N MET A 253 6.14 9.40 -4.53
CA MET A 253 6.54 8.18 -5.18
C MET A 253 6.95 8.48 -6.61
N ASP A 254 8.18 8.09 -6.97
CA ASP A 254 8.71 8.25 -8.31
C ASP A 254 9.41 6.97 -8.76
N ILE A 255 8.66 6.13 -9.48
CA ILE A 255 9.16 4.87 -10.03
C ILE A 255 10.13 5.07 -11.20
N TRP A 256 10.22 6.31 -11.74
CA TRP A 256 11.10 6.65 -12.86
C TRP A 256 12.45 7.21 -12.42
N ALA A 257 12.55 7.62 -11.14
CA ALA A 257 13.82 8.08 -10.59
C ALA A 257 14.89 6.98 -10.68
N GLU A 258 16.16 7.37 -10.73
CA GLU A 258 17.26 6.40 -10.66
C GLU A 258 17.39 5.83 -9.24
N ALA A 259 18.00 4.66 -9.13
CA ALA A 259 18.25 4.05 -7.84
C ALA A 259 19.23 4.93 -7.05
N PRO A 260 18.96 5.21 -5.77
CA PRO A 260 19.83 6.05 -4.97
C PRO A 260 21.21 5.38 -4.84
N GLU A 261 22.26 6.13 -5.08
CA GLU A 261 23.61 5.77 -4.74
C GLU A 261 23.91 6.28 -3.33
N ILE A 262 24.48 5.43 -2.49
CA ILE A 262 24.97 5.82 -1.16
C ILE A 262 26.48 5.93 -1.30
N GLU A 263 26.98 7.16 -1.16
CA GLU A 263 28.41 7.45 -1.11
C GLU A 263 29.04 6.88 0.19
#